data_dd1a9eac2ea320b09a01e37f9eb3308e
#
_entry.id   dd1a9eac2ea320b09a01e37f9eb3308e
#
_cell.length_a   1.000
_cell.length_b   1.000
_cell.length_c   1.000
_cell.angle_alpha   90.00
_cell.angle_beta   90.00
_cell.angle_gamma   90.00
#
_symmetry.space_group_name_H-M   'P 1'
#
loop_
_entity.id
_entity.type
_entity.pdbx_description
1 polymer ?
#
loop_
_entity_poly.entity_id
_entity_poly.type
_entity_poly.pdbx_seq_one_letter_code
_entity_poly.pdbx_strand_id
1 'polypeptide(L)'
;MEDKWLEQLKELICLSEEDLKQLCEKAKEIFIEESNVQNVSAPVIICGDIHGQIYDLIELFKKGGEIPNSRYVFMGDYVDRGYNGVEVLELLLALKVKYPEHITLLRGNHESRQICFAYGFYEEITRKYGNANAWEYFTDLFDYLPLAALVEGKIFCVHGGLSPYISTVDQIRLINRKMEIPREGVFCDLMWSDPDDIETWIISCRGAGWIYGWKVVDEFTHINGLELICRAHQLVMEGFKYWFQNKNLCTVWSAPNYCYRCGNRASILKISQDLSRTVDYFDYSEKSTTSAPPKTLVPYFL
;
A
#
# COMPACT_ATOMS: atom_id res chain seq x y z
N MET A 1 21.40 -7.28 14.59
CA MET A 1 19.99 -7.37 14.99
C MET A 1 19.10 -7.46 13.75
N GLU A 2 19.18 -6.52 12.85
CA GLU A 2 18.37 -6.44 11.62
C GLU A 2 18.56 -7.66 10.69
N ASP A 3 19.77 -8.16 10.53
CA ASP A 3 20.05 -9.38 9.76
C ASP A 3 19.34 -10.59 10.35
N LYS A 4 19.36 -10.73 11.69
CA LYS A 4 18.68 -11.83 12.40
C LYS A 4 17.17 -11.77 12.19
N TRP A 5 16.58 -10.57 12.25
CA TRP A 5 15.14 -10.39 11.99
C TRP A 5 14.80 -10.80 10.55
N LEU A 6 15.56 -10.34 9.56
CA LEU A 6 15.31 -10.68 8.16
C LEU A 6 15.51 -12.18 7.87
N GLU A 7 16.49 -12.83 8.48
CA GLU A 7 16.66 -14.29 8.36
C GLU A 7 15.43 -15.03 8.92
N GLN A 8 14.97 -14.67 10.12
CA GLN A 8 13.79 -15.26 10.73
C GLN A 8 12.52 -15.02 9.90
N LEU A 9 12.32 -13.80 9.40
CA LEU A 9 11.14 -13.43 8.62
C LEU A 9 11.12 -14.06 7.22
N LYS A 10 12.29 -14.34 6.64
CA LYS A 10 12.38 -15.11 5.38
C LYS A 10 11.90 -16.56 5.55
N GLU A 11 12.02 -17.12 6.75
CA GLU A 11 11.45 -18.41 7.11
C GLU A 11 9.97 -18.33 7.53
N LEU A 12 9.36 -17.14 7.42
CA LEU A 12 7.95 -16.84 7.80
C LEU A 12 7.67 -17.10 9.28
N ILE A 13 8.63 -16.88 10.13
CA ILE A 13 8.50 -16.97 11.58
C ILE A 13 8.36 -15.54 12.12
N CYS A 14 7.22 -15.24 12.75
CA CYS A 14 6.97 -13.94 13.38
C CYS A 14 8.03 -13.63 14.45
N LEU A 15 8.34 -12.36 14.61
CA LEU A 15 9.24 -11.88 15.66
C LEU A 15 8.65 -12.10 17.05
N SER A 16 9.50 -12.14 18.07
CA SER A 16 9.00 -12.02 19.44
C SER A 16 8.34 -10.65 19.67
N GLU A 17 7.44 -10.53 20.64
CA GLU A 17 6.78 -9.25 20.94
C GLU A 17 7.80 -8.15 21.27
N GLU A 18 8.90 -8.50 21.95
CA GLU A 18 10.00 -7.58 22.26
C GLU A 18 10.74 -7.12 20.99
N ASP A 19 11.11 -8.05 20.10
CA ASP A 19 11.77 -7.73 18.83
C ASP A 19 10.85 -6.91 17.93
N LEU A 20 9.54 -7.25 17.87
CA LEU A 20 8.55 -6.49 17.13
C LEU A 20 8.44 -5.04 17.63
N LYS A 21 8.37 -4.84 18.95
CA LYS A 21 8.34 -3.51 19.55
C LYS A 21 9.57 -2.70 19.11
N GLN A 22 10.76 -3.28 19.19
CA GLN A 22 12.00 -2.63 18.77
C GLN A 22 11.98 -2.32 17.25
N LEU A 23 11.46 -3.23 16.43
CA LEU A 23 11.31 -3.02 14.99
C LEU A 23 10.38 -1.83 14.69
N CYS A 24 9.22 -1.77 15.36
CA CYS A 24 8.26 -0.67 15.20
C CYS A 24 8.86 0.67 15.66
N GLU A 25 9.59 0.70 16.78
CA GLU A 25 10.26 1.91 17.28
C GLU A 25 11.29 2.42 16.26
N LYS A 26 12.17 1.56 15.72
CA LYS A 26 13.17 1.92 14.71
C LYS A 26 12.52 2.38 13.40
N ALA A 27 11.49 1.70 12.93
CA ALA A 27 10.77 2.10 11.73
C ALA A 27 10.07 3.46 11.93
N LYS A 28 9.49 3.70 13.10
CA LYS A 28 8.86 4.97 13.48
C LYS A 28 9.85 6.13 13.47
N GLU A 29 11.09 5.94 13.95
CA GLU A 29 12.14 6.95 13.87
C GLU A 29 12.41 7.37 12.42
N ILE A 30 12.48 6.42 11.49
CA ILE A 30 12.65 6.70 10.06
C ILE A 30 11.44 7.47 9.51
N PHE A 31 10.21 7.00 9.78
CA PHE A 31 9.00 7.64 9.26
C PHE A 31 8.76 9.05 9.84
N ILE A 32 9.24 9.36 11.06
CA ILE A 32 9.15 10.71 11.65
C ILE A 32 9.91 11.73 10.80
N GLU A 33 11.06 11.34 10.26
CA GLU A 33 11.91 12.21 9.43
C GLU A 33 11.41 12.31 7.97
N GLU A 34 10.59 11.36 7.54
CA GLU A 34 10.03 11.33 6.20
C GLU A 34 8.90 12.35 6.00
N SER A 35 8.91 13.05 4.88
CA SER A 35 7.83 13.98 4.48
C SER A 35 6.55 13.21 4.07
N ASN A 36 5.41 13.89 4.06
CA ASN A 36 4.15 13.30 3.60
C ASN A 36 4.20 12.81 2.15
N VAL A 37 5.01 13.45 1.31
CA VAL A 37 5.23 13.06 -0.08
C VAL A 37 6.71 12.74 -0.24
N GLN A 38 7.03 11.47 -0.43
CA GLN A 38 8.39 10.99 -0.59
C GLN A 38 8.90 11.23 -2.00
N ASN A 39 10.11 11.78 -2.14
CA ASN A 39 10.77 11.84 -3.43
C ASN A 39 11.53 10.54 -3.67
N VAL A 40 11.24 9.88 -4.79
CA VAL A 40 11.81 8.58 -5.13
C VAL A 40 12.53 8.66 -6.47
N SER A 41 13.73 8.12 -6.54
CA SER A 41 14.50 8.07 -7.79
C SER A 41 14.20 6.78 -8.57
N ALA A 42 14.17 6.90 -9.90
CA ALA A 42 14.16 5.75 -10.79
C ALA A 42 15.58 5.11 -10.90
N PRO A 43 15.70 3.81 -11.23
CA PRO A 43 14.61 2.89 -11.48
C PRO A 43 13.89 2.47 -10.20
N VAL A 44 12.56 2.19 -10.28
CA VAL A 44 11.74 1.81 -9.14
C VAL A 44 10.58 0.92 -9.57
N ILE A 45 10.10 0.10 -8.65
CA ILE A 45 8.96 -0.80 -8.83
C ILE A 45 7.81 -0.31 -7.94
N ILE A 46 6.66 -0.07 -8.55
CA ILE A 46 5.45 0.39 -7.87
C ILE A 46 4.52 -0.79 -7.67
N CYS A 47 4.09 -1.01 -6.42
CA CYS A 47 3.24 -2.10 -5.99
C CYS A 47 1.95 -1.56 -5.35
N GLY A 48 0.83 -2.24 -5.61
CA GLY A 48 -0.46 -2.00 -4.96
C GLY A 48 -0.64 -2.82 -3.69
N ASP A 49 -1.91 -3.10 -3.37
CA ASP A 49 -2.38 -3.80 -2.17
C ASP A 49 -1.74 -5.19 -2.01
N ILE A 50 -1.45 -5.57 -0.78
CA ILE A 50 -0.86 -6.88 -0.41
C ILE A 50 -1.83 -7.69 0.45
N HIS A 51 -2.55 -7.04 1.36
CA HIS A 51 -3.59 -7.65 2.18
C HIS A 51 -3.22 -8.96 2.85
N GLY A 52 -2.07 -9.00 3.54
CA GLY A 52 -1.66 -10.17 4.33
C GLY A 52 -1.36 -11.42 3.50
N GLN A 53 -1.15 -11.31 2.19
CA GLN A 53 -0.83 -12.42 1.30
C GLN A 53 0.70 -12.62 1.20
N ILE A 54 1.35 -13.06 2.28
CA ILE A 54 2.82 -13.15 2.40
C ILE A 54 3.46 -14.00 1.31
N TYR A 55 2.86 -15.14 0.93
CA TYR A 55 3.43 -16.01 -0.09
C TYR A 55 3.42 -15.34 -1.47
N ASP A 56 2.43 -14.49 -1.72
CA ASP A 56 2.31 -13.73 -2.96
C ASP A 56 3.26 -12.52 -2.95
N LEU A 57 3.53 -11.93 -1.79
CA LEU A 57 4.59 -10.92 -1.62
C LEU A 57 5.97 -11.52 -1.93
N ILE A 58 6.23 -12.77 -1.56
CA ILE A 58 7.48 -13.46 -1.94
C ILE A 58 7.56 -13.65 -3.45
N GLU A 59 6.46 -14.04 -4.11
CA GLU A 59 6.43 -14.14 -5.58
C GLU A 59 6.64 -12.76 -6.24
N LEU A 60 6.07 -11.69 -5.66
CA LEU A 60 6.30 -10.33 -6.10
C LEU A 60 7.80 -9.96 -6.05
N PHE A 61 8.51 -10.27 -4.97
CA PHE A 61 9.96 -10.02 -4.89
C PHE A 61 10.77 -10.87 -5.86
N LYS A 62 10.37 -12.12 -6.14
CA LYS A 62 11.00 -12.93 -7.19
C LYS A 62 10.84 -12.29 -8.57
N LYS A 63 9.68 -11.66 -8.83
CA LYS A 63 9.36 -11.00 -10.10
C LYS A 63 10.06 -9.64 -10.26
N GLY A 64 10.09 -8.86 -9.17
CA GLY A 64 10.67 -7.52 -9.15
C GLY A 64 12.17 -7.48 -8.86
N GLY A 65 12.69 -8.50 -8.20
CA GLY A 65 14.05 -8.55 -7.66
C GLY A 65 14.09 -8.21 -6.17
N GLU A 66 15.11 -8.72 -5.49
CA GLU A 66 15.27 -8.51 -4.05
C GLU A 66 15.85 -7.12 -3.73
N ILE A 67 15.50 -6.60 -2.54
CA ILE A 67 16.14 -5.43 -1.94
C ILE A 67 17.50 -5.90 -1.35
N PRO A 68 18.63 -5.16 -1.53
CA PRO A 68 18.72 -3.79 -2.04
C PRO A 68 18.94 -3.63 -3.55
N ASN A 69 18.92 -4.70 -4.34
CA ASN A 69 19.21 -4.62 -5.78
C ASN A 69 18.09 -3.92 -6.56
N SER A 70 16.87 -3.97 -6.03
CA SER A 70 15.70 -3.27 -6.58
C SER A 70 15.16 -2.27 -5.57
N ARG A 71 14.55 -1.17 -6.08
CA ARG A 71 13.87 -0.17 -5.26
C ARG A 71 12.36 -0.31 -5.43
N TYR A 72 11.60 -0.08 -4.34
CA TYR A 72 10.16 -0.30 -4.30
C TYR A 72 9.40 0.89 -3.72
N VAL A 73 8.21 1.14 -4.26
CA VAL A 73 7.14 1.92 -3.65
C VAL A 73 5.93 1.02 -3.47
N PHE A 74 5.52 0.79 -2.24
CA PHE A 74 4.27 0.11 -1.91
C PHE A 74 3.21 1.16 -1.56
N MET A 75 2.05 1.07 -2.18
CA MET A 75 1.01 2.10 -2.07
C MET A 75 0.01 1.86 -0.94
N GLY A 76 0.34 1.00 0.05
CA GLY A 76 -0.51 0.75 1.22
C GLY A 76 -1.30 -0.56 1.15
N ASP A 77 -2.18 -0.74 2.12
CA ASP A 77 -3.02 -1.92 2.33
C ASP A 77 -2.20 -3.22 2.47
N TYR A 78 -1.39 -3.25 3.52
CA TYR A 78 -0.52 -4.39 3.85
C TYR A 78 -1.27 -5.47 4.62
N VAL A 79 -2.28 -5.07 5.40
CA VAL A 79 -3.00 -5.88 6.38
C VAL A 79 -4.44 -6.17 5.96
N ASP A 80 -5.13 -6.97 6.76
CA ASP A 80 -6.51 -7.39 6.58
C ASP A 80 -6.76 -8.36 5.42
N ARG A 81 -7.89 -9.01 5.41
CA ARG A 81 -8.39 -9.93 4.37
C ARG A 81 -7.59 -11.22 4.25
N GLY A 82 -6.28 -11.14 4.16
CA GLY A 82 -5.37 -12.29 4.21
C GLY A 82 -5.03 -12.69 5.63
N TYR A 83 -4.28 -13.79 5.81
CA TYR A 83 -4.03 -14.43 7.10
C TYR A 83 -2.63 -14.17 7.66
N ASN A 84 -1.79 -13.46 6.91
CA ASN A 84 -0.39 -13.22 7.23
C ASN A 84 -0.03 -11.72 7.16
N GLY A 85 -0.93 -10.86 7.63
CA GLY A 85 -0.70 -9.41 7.71
C GLY A 85 0.46 -9.06 8.65
N VAL A 86 0.64 -9.83 9.72
CA VAL A 86 1.77 -9.68 10.65
C VAL A 86 3.08 -9.90 9.94
N GLU A 87 3.25 -11.06 9.28
CA GLU A 87 4.49 -11.40 8.57
C GLU A 87 4.77 -10.43 7.42
N VAL A 88 3.74 -9.96 6.71
CA VAL A 88 3.87 -8.94 5.66
C VAL A 88 4.44 -7.65 6.24
N LEU A 89 3.84 -7.12 7.31
CA LEU A 89 4.31 -5.88 7.93
C LEU A 89 5.71 -6.03 8.52
N GLU A 90 5.96 -7.10 9.29
CA GLU A 90 7.28 -7.33 9.87
C GLU A 90 8.37 -7.37 8.80
N LEU A 91 8.13 -8.10 7.70
CA LEU A 91 9.09 -8.21 6.60
C LEU A 91 9.34 -6.85 5.93
N LEU A 92 8.28 -6.12 5.59
CA LEU A 92 8.40 -4.81 4.94
C LEU A 92 9.06 -3.77 5.86
N LEU A 93 8.72 -3.77 7.15
CA LEU A 93 9.35 -2.88 8.15
C LEU A 93 10.81 -3.24 8.40
N ALA A 94 11.17 -4.53 8.47
CA ALA A 94 12.56 -4.95 8.62
C ALA A 94 13.41 -4.56 7.40
N LEU A 95 12.83 -4.67 6.18
CA LEU A 95 13.47 -4.17 4.96
C LEU A 95 13.61 -2.64 4.99
N LYS A 96 12.59 -1.91 5.48
CA LYS A 96 12.63 -0.45 5.62
C LYS A 96 13.71 -0.01 6.60
N VAL A 97 13.82 -0.65 7.75
CA VAL A 97 14.84 -0.32 8.75
C VAL A 97 16.23 -0.59 8.23
N LYS A 98 16.43 -1.69 7.50
CA LYS A 98 17.76 -2.06 6.99
C LYS A 98 18.15 -1.31 5.72
N TYR A 99 17.20 -1.01 4.85
CA TYR A 99 17.44 -0.40 3.53
C TYR A 99 16.48 0.77 3.27
N PRO A 100 16.50 1.84 4.08
CA PRO A 100 15.49 2.91 4.05
C PRO A 100 15.35 3.60 2.69
N GLU A 101 16.45 3.68 1.92
CA GLU A 101 16.48 4.31 0.60
C GLU A 101 15.94 3.40 -0.53
N HIS A 102 15.71 2.11 -0.25
CA HIS A 102 15.32 1.13 -1.26
C HIS A 102 13.84 0.75 -1.17
N ILE A 103 13.15 1.15 -0.13
CA ILE A 103 11.74 0.85 0.04
C ILE A 103 10.99 2.06 0.62
N THR A 104 9.94 2.46 -0.07
CA THR A 104 8.98 3.47 0.37
C THR A 104 7.66 2.78 0.67
N LEU A 105 7.17 2.94 1.89
CA LEU A 105 5.90 2.36 2.35
C LEU A 105 4.90 3.50 2.56
N LEU A 106 3.85 3.55 1.74
CA LEU A 106 2.78 4.53 1.88
C LEU A 106 1.66 3.99 2.77
N ARG A 107 0.87 4.88 3.32
CA ARG A 107 -0.32 4.53 4.10
C ARG A 107 -1.49 4.21 3.17
N GLY A 108 -2.16 3.07 3.39
CA GLY A 108 -3.46 2.75 2.81
C GLY A 108 -4.58 2.99 3.82
N ASN A 109 -5.83 2.79 3.41
CA ASN A 109 -6.99 2.95 4.29
C ASN A 109 -7.10 1.82 5.34
N HIS A 110 -6.53 0.66 5.07
CA HIS A 110 -6.44 -0.44 6.03
C HIS A 110 -5.38 -0.21 7.12
N GLU A 111 -4.44 0.69 6.92
CA GLU A 111 -3.51 1.13 7.96
C GLU A 111 -4.16 2.17 8.87
N SER A 112 -5.29 1.77 9.49
CA SER A 112 -6.10 2.53 10.43
C SER A 112 -6.68 1.63 11.51
N ARG A 113 -6.89 2.16 12.73
CA ARG A 113 -7.38 1.37 13.86
C ARG A 113 -8.77 0.78 13.60
N GLN A 114 -9.68 1.59 13.03
CA GLN A 114 -11.06 1.16 12.80
C GLN A 114 -11.13 0.03 11.76
N ILE A 115 -10.43 0.18 10.64
CA ILE A 115 -10.48 -0.79 9.54
C ILE A 115 -9.75 -2.07 9.93
N CYS A 116 -8.52 -2.00 10.42
CA CYS A 116 -7.75 -3.20 10.77
C CYS A 116 -8.31 -3.96 11.99
N PHE A 117 -9.13 -3.31 12.82
CA PHE A 117 -9.90 -4.00 13.85
C PHE A 117 -11.04 -4.84 13.25
N ALA A 118 -11.72 -4.30 12.24
CA ALA A 118 -12.94 -4.89 11.68
C ALA A 118 -12.65 -5.99 10.63
N TYR A 119 -11.50 -5.91 9.92
CA TYR A 119 -11.25 -6.73 8.72
C TYR A 119 -10.21 -7.83 8.87
N GLY A 120 -9.76 -8.10 10.11
CA GLY A 120 -9.08 -9.35 10.45
C GLY A 120 -7.70 -9.20 11.08
N PHE A 121 -7.02 -8.08 10.96
CA PHE A 121 -5.67 -7.91 11.47
C PHE A 121 -5.59 -7.95 13.00
N TYR A 122 -6.55 -7.36 13.71
CA TYR A 122 -6.65 -7.45 15.16
C TYR A 122 -6.82 -8.90 15.66
N GLU A 123 -7.71 -9.66 15.01
CA GLU A 123 -7.94 -11.07 15.32
C GLU A 123 -6.69 -11.91 15.03
N GLU A 124 -6.03 -11.64 13.90
CA GLU A 124 -4.78 -12.30 13.53
C GLU A 124 -3.71 -12.10 14.61
N ILE A 125 -3.49 -10.85 15.06
CA ILE A 125 -2.52 -10.51 16.09
C ILE A 125 -2.84 -11.21 17.41
N THR A 126 -4.08 -11.14 17.85
CA THR A 126 -4.51 -11.77 19.10
C THR A 126 -4.28 -13.29 19.08
N ARG A 127 -4.50 -13.93 17.93
CA ARG A 127 -4.22 -15.34 17.74
C ARG A 127 -2.71 -15.66 17.77
N LYS A 128 -1.86 -14.84 17.15
CA LYS A 128 -0.41 -15.07 17.03
C LYS A 128 0.37 -14.72 18.29
N TYR A 129 0.03 -13.61 18.93
CA TYR A 129 0.74 -13.09 20.12
C TYR A 129 0.03 -13.36 21.44
N GLY A 130 -1.24 -13.78 21.41
CA GLY A 130 -2.04 -14.05 22.61
C GLY A 130 -2.52 -12.80 23.36
N ASN A 131 -2.26 -11.60 22.85
CA ASN A 131 -2.64 -10.31 23.41
C ASN A 131 -2.73 -9.24 22.33
N ALA A 132 -3.12 -8.00 22.72
CA ALA A 132 -3.31 -6.89 21.80
C ALA A 132 -2.09 -5.93 21.69
N ASN A 133 -1.01 -6.15 22.43
CA ASN A 133 0.12 -5.20 22.46
C ASN A 133 0.74 -5.00 21.07
N ALA A 134 0.92 -6.08 20.32
CA ALA A 134 1.47 -6.02 18.97
C ALA A 134 0.58 -5.17 18.03
N TRP A 135 -0.76 -5.21 18.22
CA TRP A 135 -1.67 -4.37 17.46
C TRP A 135 -1.49 -2.89 17.78
N GLU A 136 -1.27 -2.55 19.06
CA GLU A 136 -0.98 -1.17 19.45
C GLU A 136 0.33 -0.68 18.84
N TYR A 137 1.40 -1.49 18.84
CA TYR A 137 2.67 -1.11 18.21
C TYR A 137 2.52 -0.82 16.71
N PHE A 138 1.80 -1.68 15.98
CA PHE A 138 1.56 -1.45 14.56
C PHE A 138 0.66 -0.24 14.30
N THR A 139 -0.44 -0.10 15.04
CA THR A 139 -1.39 1.01 14.80
C THR A 139 -0.81 2.37 15.17
N ASP A 140 0.04 2.44 16.18
CA ASP A 140 0.79 3.66 16.51
C ASP A 140 1.80 4.01 15.40
N LEU A 141 2.41 2.99 14.79
CA LEU A 141 3.30 3.18 13.63
C LEU A 141 2.54 3.68 12.40
N PHE A 142 1.33 3.18 12.15
CA PHE A 142 0.52 3.57 10.98
C PHE A 142 0.32 5.08 10.86
N ASP A 143 0.22 5.79 11.98
CA ASP A 143 0.05 7.24 12.00
C ASP A 143 1.26 8.00 11.40
N TYR A 144 2.40 7.36 11.27
CA TYR A 144 3.63 7.97 10.75
C TYR A 144 3.92 7.62 9.29
N LEU A 145 3.20 6.68 8.69
CA LEU A 145 3.37 6.31 7.29
C LEU A 145 3.14 7.51 6.36
N PRO A 146 4.02 7.76 5.37
CA PRO A 146 3.83 8.76 4.34
C PRO A 146 2.53 8.57 3.55
N LEU A 147 1.97 9.66 3.02
CA LEU A 147 0.69 9.63 2.31
C LEU A 147 0.85 9.40 0.80
N ALA A 148 1.96 9.81 0.23
CA ALA A 148 2.21 9.75 -1.20
C ALA A 148 3.71 9.65 -1.52
N ALA A 149 4.02 9.34 -2.77
CA ALA A 149 5.38 9.44 -3.31
C ALA A 149 5.38 10.11 -4.69
N LEU A 150 6.50 10.70 -5.04
CA LEU A 150 6.73 11.38 -6.31
C LEU A 150 8.00 10.83 -6.95
N VAL A 151 7.86 10.02 -8.01
CA VAL A 151 9.00 9.44 -8.73
C VAL A 151 9.49 10.44 -9.78
N GLU A 152 10.74 10.84 -9.67
CA GLU A 152 11.43 11.80 -10.56
C GLU A 152 10.62 13.10 -10.83
N GLY A 153 9.75 13.50 -9.91
CA GLY A 153 8.88 14.65 -10.09
C GLY A 153 7.82 14.49 -11.19
N LYS A 154 7.61 13.27 -11.71
CA LYS A 154 6.75 13.00 -12.87
C LYS A 154 5.64 11.98 -12.62
N ILE A 155 5.85 11.02 -11.73
CA ILE A 155 4.89 9.98 -11.44
C ILE A 155 4.46 10.11 -9.98
N PHE A 156 3.19 10.40 -9.75
CA PHE A 156 2.59 10.56 -8.43
C PHE A 156 1.98 9.24 -7.97
N CYS A 157 2.38 8.74 -6.81
CA CYS A 157 1.88 7.51 -6.19
C CYS A 157 1.08 7.83 -4.95
N VAL A 158 -0.13 7.30 -4.84
CA VAL A 158 -1.04 7.48 -3.71
C VAL A 158 -1.91 6.23 -3.58
N HIS A 159 -2.41 5.93 -2.38
CA HIS A 159 -3.21 4.71 -2.19
C HIS A 159 -4.57 4.78 -2.90
N GLY A 160 -5.48 5.66 -2.49
CA GLY A 160 -6.82 5.82 -3.06
C GLY A 160 -6.83 6.72 -4.28
N GLY A 161 -6.69 8.02 -4.09
CA GLY A 161 -6.73 8.94 -5.22
C GLY A 161 -6.67 10.41 -4.86
N LEU A 162 -7.48 11.20 -5.54
CA LEU A 162 -7.48 12.66 -5.45
C LEU A 162 -8.57 13.19 -4.51
N SER A 163 -8.45 14.48 -4.18
CA SER A 163 -9.42 15.20 -3.34
C SER A 163 -9.85 16.49 -4.03
N PRO A 164 -11.15 16.87 -3.98
CA PRO A 164 -11.63 18.13 -4.53
C PRO A 164 -11.13 19.37 -3.78
N TYR A 165 -10.51 19.19 -2.62
CA TYR A 165 -10.06 20.28 -1.76
C TYR A 165 -8.60 20.68 -1.99
N ILE A 166 -7.87 19.98 -2.85
CA ILE A 166 -6.48 20.29 -3.21
C ILE A 166 -6.26 20.18 -4.72
N SER A 167 -5.38 21.02 -5.24
CA SER A 167 -4.96 20.99 -6.64
C SER A 167 -3.47 20.73 -6.83
N THR A 168 -2.66 20.82 -5.76
CA THR A 168 -1.21 20.64 -5.85
C THR A 168 -0.68 19.59 -4.89
N VAL A 169 0.38 18.90 -5.31
CA VAL A 169 1.14 17.95 -4.48
C VAL A 169 1.71 18.64 -3.23
N ASP A 170 2.08 19.92 -3.33
CA ASP A 170 2.62 20.65 -2.18
C ASP A 170 1.59 20.84 -1.04
N GLN A 171 0.30 20.92 -1.37
CA GLN A 171 -0.73 20.98 -0.34
C GLN A 171 -0.81 19.67 0.48
N ILE A 172 -0.46 18.52 -0.10
CA ILE A 172 -0.37 17.23 0.61
C ILE A 172 0.77 17.26 1.64
N ARG A 173 1.87 17.95 1.34
CA ARG A 173 3.03 18.08 2.26
C ARG A 173 2.68 18.78 3.57
N LEU A 174 1.62 19.58 3.59
CA LEU A 174 1.17 20.36 4.75
C LEU A 174 0.18 19.62 5.66
N ILE A 175 -0.30 18.44 5.24
CA ILE A 175 -1.26 17.65 6.02
C ILE A 175 -0.60 17.17 7.32
N ASN A 176 -1.30 17.28 8.44
CA ASN A 176 -0.92 16.56 9.65
C ASN A 176 -1.33 15.09 9.51
N ARG A 177 -0.34 14.24 9.17
CA ARG A 177 -0.60 12.79 9.02
C ARG A 177 -0.47 12.00 10.32
N LYS A 178 0.17 12.56 11.36
CA LYS A 178 0.46 11.88 12.62
C LYS A 178 -0.79 11.74 13.48
N MET A 179 -1.79 11.06 12.93
CA MET A 179 -3.10 10.84 13.52
C MET A 179 -3.85 9.70 12.81
N GLU A 180 -4.96 9.29 13.41
CA GLU A 180 -5.91 8.38 12.75
C GLU A 180 -6.48 9.03 11.48
N ILE A 181 -6.80 8.23 10.45
CA ILE A 181 -7.41 8.72 9.22
C ILE A 181 -8.76 9.36 9.58
N PRO A 182 -8.97 10.66 9.27
CA PRO A 182 -10.24 11.33 9.57
C PRO A 182 -11.36 10.76 8.70
N ARG A 183 -12.61 11.00 9.12
CA ARG A 183 -13.80 10.51 8.39
C ARG A 183 -14.07 11.24 7.08
N GLU A 184 -13.52 12.44 6.92
CA GLU A 184 -13.68 13.30 5.74
C GLU A 184 -12.47 14.22 5.57
N GLY A 185 -12.37 14.89 4.43
CA GLY A 185 -11.33 15.84 4.09
C GLY A 185 -10.17 15.21 3.33
N VAL A 186 -9.17 16.04 3.00
CA VAL A 186 -8.09 15.67 2.08
C VAL A 186 -7.40 14.36 2.45
N PHE A 187 -7.05 14.18 3.71
CA PHE A 187 -6.38 12.96 4.15
C PHE A 187 -7.26 11.71 3.91
N CYS A 188 -8.53 11.78 4.28
CA CYS A 188 -9.49 10.71 3.99
C CYS A 188 -9.57 10.44 2.49
N ASP A 189 -9.68 11.49 1.68
CA ASP A 189 -9.85 11.36 0.23
C ASP A 189 -8.65 10.69 -0.45
N LEU A 190 -7.42 11.03 -0.02
CA LEU A 190 -6.21 10.39 -0.52
C LEU A 190 -6.16 8.87 -0.26
N MET A 191 -6.84 8.42 0.80
CA MET A 191 -6.91 7.00 1.18
C MET A 191 -8.08 6.25 0.55
N TRP A 192 -9.20 6.94 0.22
CA TRP A 192 -10.46 6.31 -0.10
C TRP A 192 -11.03 6.62 -1.49
N SER A 193 -10.58 7.70 -2.17
CA SER A 193 -11.15 8.09 -3.46
C SER A 193 -10.82 7.13 -4.57
N ASP A 194 -11.77 6.93 -5.49
CA ASP A 194 -11.66 6.03 -6.63
C ASP A 194 -11.87 6.74 -7.97
N PRO A 195 -11.17 6.38 -9.04
CA PRO A 195 -11.49 6.81 -10.39
C PRO A 195 -12.68 6.04 -10.94
N ASP A 196 -13.49 6.70 -11.79
CA ASP A 196 -14.51 6.05 -12.62
C ASP A 196 -14.70 6.81 -13.94
N ASP A 197 -15.42 6.21 -14.87
CA ASP A 197 -15.70 6.78 -16.20
C ASP A 197 -16.76 7.88 -16.11
N ILE A 198 -16.41 8.94 -15.43
CA ILE A 198 -17.19 10.17 -15.25
C ILE A 198 -16.36 11.39 -15.63
N GLU A 199 -16.99 12.55 -15.70
CA GLU A 199 -16.30 13.78 -16.09
C GLU A 199 -15.54 14.43 -14.93
N THR A 200 -16.19 14.61 -13.77
CA THR A 200 -15.67 15.36 -12.63
C THR A 200 -15.77 14.57 -11.32
N TRP A 201 -16.48 15.09 -10.32
CA TRP A 201 -16.58 14.55 -8.97
C TRP A 201 -17.98 14.03 -8.65
N ILE A 202 -18.04 12.88 -7.99
CA ILE A 202 -19.28 12.33 -7.37
C ILE A 202 -18.90 11.82 -5.97
N ILE A 203 -19.84 11.90 -5.03
CA ILE A 203 -19.63 11.31 -3.68
C ILE A 203 -19.49 9.80 -3.80
N SER A 204 -18.48 9.23 -3.13
CA SER A 204 -18.24 7.80 -3.14
C SER A 204 -19.33 7.02 -2.41
N CYS A 205 -19.74 5.91 -2.99
CA CYS A 205 -20.67 4.98 -2.34
C CYS A 205 -20.02 4.16 -1.20
N ARG A 206 -18.70 4.26 -1.03
CA ARG A 206 -17.98 3.64 0.10
C ARG A 206 -18.30 4.32 1.44
N GLY A 207 -18.93 5.50 1.44
CA GLY A 207 -19.17 6.31 2.64
C GLY A 207 -17.97 7.16 3.06
N ALA A 208 -16.87 7.12 2.29
CA ALA A 208 -15.66 7.93 2.47
C ALA A 208 -15.03 8.23 1.10
N GLY A 209 -14.36 9.37 0.95
CA GLY A 209 -13.72 9.78 -0.29
C GLY A 209 -14.68 10.16 -1.41
N TRP A 210 -14.16 10.25 -2.61
CA TRP A 210 -14.85 10.70 -3.82
C TRP A 210 -14.64 9.72 -4.98
N ILE A 211 -15.58 9.75 -5.92
CA ILE A 211 -15.34 9.24 -7.27
C ILE A 211 -14.86 10.41 -8.12
N TYR A 212 -13.76 10.25 -8.85
CA TYR A 212 -13.18 11.29 -9.68
C TYR A 212 -12.99 10.85 -11.13
N GLY A 213 -13.26 11.77 -12.05
CA GLY A 213 -13.24 11.52 -13.47
C GLY A 213 -12.03 12.06 -14.22
N TRP A 214 -12.07 11.91 -15.56
CA TRP A 214 -10.95 12.22 -16.42
C TRP A 214 -10.52 13.70 -16.41
N LYS A 215 -11.45 14.65 -16.31
CA LYS A 215 -11.12 16.09 -16.24
C LYS A 215 -10.30 16.43 -14.99
N VAL A 216 -10.67 15.83 -13.86
CA VAL A 216 -9.96 16.01 -12.60
C VAL A 216 -8.51 15.53 -12.70
N VAL A 217 -8.31 14.36 -13.31
CA VAL A 217 -6.99 13.77 -13.50
C VAL A 217 -6.16 14.61 -14.47
N ASP A 218 -6.74 15.06 -15.58
CA ASP A 218 -6.07 15.92 -16.55
C ASP A 218 -5.65 17.26 -15.92
N GLU A 219 -6.52 17.89 -15.15
CA GLU A 219 -6.24 19.14 -14.47
C GLU A 219 -5.14 18.96 -13.41
N PHE A 220 -5.24 17.95 -12.56
CA PHE A 220 -4.24 17.70 -11.52
C PHE A 220 -2.87 17.37 -12.11
N THR A 221 -2.81 16.53 -13.15
CA THR A 221 -1.55 16.21 -13.83
C THR A 221 -0.94 17.43 -14.52
N HIS A 222 -1.76 18.27 -15.16
CA HIS A 222 -1.31 19.50 -15.81
C HIS A 222 -0.73 20.52 -14.81
N ILE A 223 -1.47 20.82 -13.73
CA ILE A 223 -1.05 21.77 -12.70
C ILE A 223 0.28 21.37 -12.04
N ASN A 224 0.46 20.07 -11.81
CA ASN A 224 1.65 19.55 -11.11
C ASN A 224 2.78 19.10 -12.05
N GLY A 225 2.62 19.24 -13.37
CA GLY A 225 3.61 18.81 -14.36
C GLY A 225 3.86 17.29 -14.36
N LEU A 226 2.85 16.51 -14.00
CA LEU A 226 2.91 15.05 -13.90
C LEU A 226 2.59 14.38 -15.23
N GLU A 227 3.14 13.18 -15.42
CA GLU A 227 2.88 12.31 -16.56
C GLU A 227 1.97 11.13 -16.21
N LEU A 228 1.91 10.75 -14.93
CA LEU A 228 1.14 9.60 -14.47
C LEU A 228 0.77 9.75 -13.00
N ILE A 229 -0.44 9.31 -12.66
CA ILE A 229 -0.86 9.01 -11.30
C ILE A 229 -0.95 7.50 -11.17
N CYS A 230 -0.23 6.90 -10.23
CA CYS A 230 -0.34 5.50 -9.85
C CYS A 230 -1.14 5.39 -8.56
N ARG A 231 -2.14 4.52 -8.53
CA ARG A 231 -2.93 4.25 -7.34
C ARG A 231 -3.26 2.76 -7.21
N ALA A 232 -3.80 2.36 -6.08
CA ALA A 232 -4.11 0.99 -5.70
C ALA A 232 -5.59 0.82 -5.32
N HIS A 233 -5.95 0.30 -4.16
CA HIS A 233 -7.25 0.36 -3.50
C HIS A 233 -8.45 -0.31 -4.21
N GLN A 234 -8.51 -0.34 -5.54
CA GLN A 234 -9.57 -1.03 -6.30
C GLN A 234 -9.03 -2.31 -6.94
N LEU A 235 -9.71 -3.42 -6.67
CA LEU A 235 -9.45 -4.68 -7.36
C LEU A 235 -9.66 -4.51 -8.87
N VAL A 236 -8.67 -4.88 -9.65
CA VAL A 236 -8.76 -5.04 -11.10
C VAL A 236 -8.41 -6.46 -11.48
N MET A 237 -9.28 -7.12 -12.27
CA MET A 237 -9.17 -8.56 -12.56
C MET A 237 -7.87 -8.93 -13.25
N GLU A 238 -7.37 -8.07 -14.13
CA GLU A 238 -6.09 -8.27 -14.83
C GLU A 238 -4.86 -7.86 -14.01
N GLY A 239 -5.03 -7.33 -12.79
CA GLY A 239 -3.95 -6.83 -11.94
C GLY A 239 -3.46 -5.43 -12.28
N PHE A 240 -3.81 -4.90 -13.44
CA PHE A 240 -3.42 -3.56 -13.90
C PHE A 240 -4.49 -2.96 -14.80
N LYS A 241 -4.74 -1.65 -14.66
CA LYS A 241 -5.66 -0.92 -15.55
C LYS A 241 -5.19 0.51 -15.74
N TYR A 242 -5.06 0.95 -17.00
CA TYR A 242 -5.05 2.38 -17.30
C TYR A 242 -6.48 2.89 -17.34
N TRP A 243 -6.68 4.06 -16.74
CA TRP A 243 -7.93 4.79 -16.78
C TRP A 243 -7.84 5.88 -17.86
N PHE A 244 -9.00 6.20 -18.43
CA PHE A 244 -9.18 7.29 -19.38
C PHE A 244 -8.35 7.20 -20.66
N GLN A 245 -8.70 8.01 -21.66
CA GLN A 245 -8.07 7.98 -22.97
C GLN A 245 -6.59 8.40 -22.91
N ASN A 246 -6.26 9.38 -22.04
CA ASN A 246 -4.90 9.93 -21.92
C ASN A 246 -3.93 9.00 -21.19
N LYS A 247 -4.42 7.92 -20.55
CA LYS A 247 -3.61 6.95 -19.80
C LYS A 247 -2.67 7.61 -18.77
N ASN A 248 -3.10 8.73 -18.20
CA ASN A 248 -2.39 9.49 -17.20
C ASN A 248 -2.75 9.11 -15.75
N LEU A 249 -3.56 8.05 -15.59
CA LEU A 249 -3.85 7.39 -14.32
C LEU A 249 -3.88 5.88 -14.51
N CYS A 250 -3.31 5.14 -13.55
CA CYS A 250 -3.40 3.69 -13.53
C CYS A 250 -3.69 3.14 -12.13
N THR A 251 -4.38 1.99 -12.10
CA THR A 251 -4.49 1.14 -10.92
C THR A 251 -3.50 0.01 -11.04
N VAL A 252 -2.68 -0.19 -10.00
CA VAL A 252 -1.79 -1.33 -9.80
C VAL A 252 -2.36 -2.17 -8.66
N TRP A 253 -2.59 -3.46 -8.90
CA TRP A 253 -3.10 -4.40 -7.92
C TRP A 253 -2.12 -5.55 -7.73
N SER A 254 -1.61 -5.75 -6.51
CA SER A 254 -0.51 -6.69 -6.25
C SER A 254 -0.89 -7.89 -5.37
N ALA A 255 -2.19 -8.08 -5.06
CA ALA A 255 -2.71 -9.24 -4.35
C ALA A 255 -3.45 -10.20 -5.31
N PRO A 256 -2.78 -11.26 -5.84
CA PRO A 256 -3.40 -12.19 -6.79
C PRO A 256 -4.42 -13.08 -6.06
N ASN A 257 -5.43 -13.57 -6.80
CA ASN A 257 -6.53 -14.36 -6.22
C ASN A 257 -7.02 -13.79 -4.88
N TYR A 258 -7.32 -12.48 -4.88
CA TYR A 258 -7.67 -11.69 -3.69
C TYR A 258 -8.67 -12.42 -2.79
N CYS A 259 -8.43 -12.35 -1.50
CA CYS A 259 -9.18 -13.11 -0.49
C CYS A 259 -9.22 -14.62 -0.79
N TYR A 260 -8.24 -15.15 -1.53
CA TYR A 260 -8.11 -16.55 -1.94
C TYR A 260 -9.29 -17.08 -2.77
N ARG A 261 -10.02 -16.20 -3.46
CA ARG A 261 -11.28 -16.55 -4.17
C ARG A 261 -11.63 -15.68 -5.39
N CYS A 262 -11.06 -14.49 -5.53
CA CYS A 262 -11.46 -13.57 -6.60
C CYS A 262 -10.94 -14.00 -7.98
N GLY A 263 -9.90 -14.83 -8.05
CA GLY A 263 -9.36 -15.34 -9.31
C GLY A 263 -8.67 -14.29 -10.17
N ASN A 264 -8.41 -13.10 -9.64
CA ASN A 264 -7.71 -12.02 -10.33
C ASN A 264 -6.21 -12.31 -10.42
N ARG A 265 -5.57 -11.74 -11.43
CA ARG A 265 -4.12 -11.64 -11.52
C ARG A 265 -3.61 -10.46 -10.69
N ALA A 266 -2.32 -10.43 -10.44
CA ALA A 266 -1.63 -9.30 -9.84
C ALA A 266 -0.58 -8.73 -10.79
N SER A 267 -0.14 -7.52 -10.49
CA SER A 267 0.94 -6.86 -11.23
C SER A 267 1.85 -6.03 -10.34
N ILE A 268 3.01 -5.71 -10.89
CA ILE A 268 3.90 -4.64 -10.47
C ILE A 268 4.19 -3.74 -11.67
N LEU A 269 4.32 -2.44 -11.43
CA LEU A 269 4.70 -1.46 -12.46
C LEU A 269 6.17 -1.08 -12.29
N LYS A 270 7.00 -1.45 -13.26
CA LYS A 270 8.43 -1.10 -13.31
C LYS A 270 8.62 0.22 -14.04
N ILE A 271 9.29 1.14 -13.40
CA ILE A 271 9.71 2.43 -13.97
C ILE A 271 11.22 2.36 -14.18
N SER A 272 11.65 2.49 -15.42
CA SER A 272 13.06 2.51 -15.79
C SER A 272 13.68 3.89 -15.56
N GLN A 273 15.00 4.03 -15.71
CA GLN A 273 15.71 5.30 -15.53
C GLN A 273 15.24 6.41 -16.49
N ASP A 274 14.78 6.03 -17.67
CA ASP A 274 14.23 6.96 -18.70
C ASP A 274 12.71 7.17 -18.53
N LEU A 275 12.14 6.74 -17.41
CA LEU A 275 10.70 6.76 -17.09
C LEU A 275 9.82 5.90 -17.99
N SER A 276 10.40 5.02 -18.81
CA SER A 276 9.63 4.00 -19.50
C SER A 276 8.95 3.05 -18.53
N ARG A 277 7.75 2.59 -18.89
CA ARG A 277 6.82 1.86 -18.02
C ARG A 277 6.63 0.45 -18.51
N THR A 278 6.89 -0.54 -17.67
CA THR A 278 6.66 -1.97 -17.98
C THR A 278 5.81 -2.59 -16.87
N VAL A 279 4.75 -3.27 -17.26
CA VAL A 279 3.88 -3.99 -16.31
C VAL A 279 4.25 -5.45 -16.34
N ASP A 280 4.66 -5.97 -15.20
CA ASP A 280 4.91 -7.39 -15.00
C ASP A 280 3.75 -8.02 -14.23
N TYR A 281 3.15 -9.04 -14.79
CA TYR A 281 2.04 -9.78 -14.19
C TYR A 281 2.54 -11.02 -13.45
N PHE A 282 1.84 -11.39 -12.39
CA PHE A 282 2.08 -12.64 -11.68
C PHE A 282 0.78 -13.23 -11.13
N ASP A 283 0.78 -14.53 -10.92
CA ASP A 283 -0.34 -15.27 -10.38
C ASP A 283 -0.04 -15.66 -8.93
N TYR A 284 -1.04 -16.16 -8.21
CA TYR A 284 -0.90 -16.54 -6.81
C TYR A 284 0.02 -17.74 -6.60
N SER A 285 0.68 -17.77 -5.46
CA SER A 285 1.43 -18.94 -5.00
C SER A 285 0.48 -20.06 -4.58
N GLU A 286 0.76 -21.31 -4.97
CA GLU A 286 -0.01 -22.48 -4.49
C GLU A 286 -0.03 -22.55 -2.96
N LYS A 287 1.03 -22.09 -2.29
CA LYS A 287 1.10 -22.01 -0.83
C LYS A 287 0.08 -21.04 -0.23
N SER A 288 -0.27 -19.96 -0.92
CA SER A 288 -1.28 -19.00 -0.47
C SER A 288 -2.65 -19.66 -0.25
N THR A 289 -3.02 -20.62 -1.09
CA THR A 289 -4.33 -21.29 -1.00
C THR A 289 -4.32 -22.48 -0.04
N THR A 290 -3.19 -23.19 0.09
CA THR A 290 -3.08 -24.38 0.94
C THR A 290 -2.91 -24.06 2.42
N SER A 291 -2.34 -22.91 2.75
CA SER A 291 -2.16 -22.43 4.14
C SER A 291 -3.31 -21.58 4.67
N ALA A 292 -4.31 -21.29 3.83
CA ALA A 292 -5.51 -20.56 4.26
C ALA A 292 -6.34 -21.41 5.24
N PRO A 293 -6.71 -20.89 6.43
CA PRO A 293 -7.62 -21.59 7.32
C PRO A 293 -9.01 -21.76 6.67
N PRO A 294 -9.81 -22.75 7.12
CA PRO A 294 -11.15 -22.94 6.58
C PRO A 294 -11.98 -21.67 6.77
N LYS A 295 -12.70 -21.28 5.70
CA LYS A 295 -13.36 -19.99 5.52
C LYS A 295 -14.33 -19.66 6.66
N THR A 296 -14.07 -18.58 7.39
CA THR A 296 -15.10 -17.77 8.03
C THR A 296 -15.62 -16.76 6.99
N LEU A 297 -16.93 -16.72 6.78
CA LEU A 297 -17.57 -15.79 5.84
C LEU A 297 -17.46 -14.38 6.40
N VAL A 298 -16.48 -13.62 5.94
CA VAL A 298 -16.40 -12.17 6.20
C VAL A 298 -17.16 -11.44 5.08
N PRO A 299 -18.10 -10.52 5.39
CA PRO A 299 -18.87 -9.80 4.39
C PRO A 299 -17.97 -9.02 3.41
N TYR A 300 -18.39 -8.98 2.15
CA TYR A 300 -17.61 -8.46 1.01
C TYR A 300 -17.52 -6.95 0.92
N PHE A 301 -18.33 -6.24 1.69
CA PHE A 301 -18.56 -4.82 1.47
C PHE A 301 -17.67 -3.97 2.36
N LEU A 302 -16.69 -3.40 1.73
CA LEU A 302 -16.33 -1.97 1.72
C LEU A 302 -15.20 -1.74 0.73
#